data_7615bb48b0ab4767e955e98a3cdc68b9
#
_entry.id   7615bb48b0ab4767e955e98a3cdc68b9
#
_cell.length_a   1.000
_cell.length_b   1.000
_cell.length_c   1.000
_cell.angle_alpha   90.00
_cell.angle_beta   90.00
_cell.angle_gamma   90.00
#
_symmetry.space_group_name_H-M   'P 1'
#
loop_
_entity.id
_entity.type
_entity.pdbx_description
1 polymer ?
#
loop_
_entity_poly.entity_id
_entity_poly.type
_entity_poly.pdbx_seq_one_letter_code
_entity_poly.pdbx_strand_id
1 'polypeptide(L)'
;ILIESVPGLAKTTAAQTLATCVSGSFKRVQCTPDLMPSDLVGTQVFDFASQKFTTQIGPIHANFVLLDEINRSNAKTQSAMLEAMAEGATTIGGQRIALPKPFMVIATENPIEEEGTFNLPEAQMDRFMMKAVMTYPSPDEEARMLAMLTRRGSDMIGPDTITGERISVSDVDFLRKAARRVHVSDAIMRYAVDITATSRGAGSRPIKGLSSLVRLGASPRATTALTRIGQAKALLSGRDYVVPEDLKAFAHEVLRHRIMLTFEALADGVVSDQIVDKIVETVPVP
;
A
#
# COMPACT_ATOMS: atom_id res chain seq x y z
N ILE A 1 -1.65 -0.60 -0.56
CA ILE A 1 -0.83 0.23 0.31
C ILE A 1 -0.55 -0.54 1.58
N LEU A 2 0.71 -0.54 2.04
CA LEU A 2 1.10 -1.03 3.36
C LEU A 2 1.26 0.18 4.29
N ILE A 3 0.70 0.11 5.48
CA ILE A 3 0.79 1.17 6.49
C ILE A 3 1.48 0.60 7.73
N GLU A 4 2.69 1.06 7.98
CA GLU A 4 3.37 0.82 9.25
C GLU A 4 2.97 1.91 10.23
N SER A 5 2.40 1.55 11.36
CA SER A 5 2.01 2.55 12.34
C SER A 5 1.78 1.96 13.73
N VAL A 6 2.01 2.79 14.72
CA VAL A 6 1.60 2.52 16.11
C VAL A 6 0.06 2.43 16.22
N PRO A 7 -0.48 1.77 17.25
CA PRO A 7 -1.93 1.71 17.49
C PRO A 7 -2.53 3.10 17.76
N GLY A 8 -3.85 3.24 17.55
CA GLY A 8 -4.60 4.46 17.92
C GLY A 8 -4.59 5.59 16.91
N LEU A 9 -3.98 5.44 15.72
CA LEU A 9 -3.88 6.50 14.70
C LEU A 9 -5.02 6.51 13.66
N ALA A 10 -6.23 6.07 14.02
CA ALA A 10 -7.44 6.17 13.22
C ALA A 10 -7.33 5.57 11.78
N LYS A 11 -6.47 4.56 11.55
CA LYS A 11 -6.26 3.90 10.25
C LYS A 11 -7.56 3.38 9.64
N THR A 12 -8.38 2.73 10.46
CA THR A 12 -9.67 2.18 10.04
C THR A 12 -10.60 3.29 9.58
N THR A 13 -10.68 4.38 10.34
CA THR A 13 -11.49 5.55 9.99
C THR A 13 -11.04 6.17 8.66
N ALA A 14 -9.74 6.32 8.46
CA ALA A 14 -9.19 6.86 7.22
C ALA A 14 -9.53 5.98 6.00
N ALA A 15 -9.33 4.66 6.12
CA ALA A 15 -9.64 3.71 5.06
C ALA A 15 -11.14 3.67 4.72
N GLN A 16 -12.00 3.68 5.73
CA GLN A 16 -13.44 3.69 5.57
C GLN A 16 -13.94 5.02 4.97
N THR A 17 -13.38 6.13 5.41
CA THR A 17 -13.67 7.46 4.86
C THR A 17 -13.32 7.53 3.37
N LEU A 18 -12.14 7.05 2.98
CA LEU A 18 -11.75 6.98 1.57
C LEU A 18 -12.74 6.16 0.74
N ALA A 19 -13.14 4.99 1.21
CA ALA A 19 -14.11 4.15 0.52
C ALA A 19 -15.47 4.85 0.37
N THR A 20 -15.90 5.58 1.39
CA THR A 20 -17.16 6.35 1.36
C THR A 20 -17.08 7.51 0.38
N CYS A 21 -15.94 8.22 0.30
CA CYS A 21 -15.74 9.30 -0.69
C CYS A 21 -15.86 8.80 -2.14
N VAL A 22 -15.54 7.53 -2.38
CA VAL A 22 -15.54 6.91 -3.72
C VAL A 22 -16.83 6.12 -3.99
N SER A 23 -17.82 6.14 -3.09
CA SER A 23 -19.01 5.29 -3.19
C SER A 23 -18.69 3.81 -3.43
N GLY A 24 -17.55 3.34 -2.93
CA GLY A 24 -17.06 1.97 -3.07
C GLY A 24 -17.45 1.09 -1.89
N SER A 25 -17.58 -0.20 -2.14
CA SER A 25 -17.76 -1.18 -1.06
C SER A 25 -16.50 -1.28 -0.20
N PHE A 26 -16.69 -1.35 1.12
CA PHE A 26 -15.61 -1.46 2.10
C PHE A 26 -15.77 -2.72 2.95
N LYS A 27 -14.68 -3.40 3.20
CA LYS A 27 -14.60 -4.51 4.16
C LYS A 27 -13.35 -4.36 5.01
N ARG A 28 -13.51 -4.61 6.31
CA ARG A 28 -12.41 -4.71 7.27
C ARG A 28 -12.25 -6.15 7.69
N VAL A 29 -11.01 -6.61 7.71
CA VAL A 29 -10.64 -7.92 8.23
C VAL A 29 -9.55 -7.71 9.28
N GLN A 30 -9.83 -8.15 10.51
CA GLN A 30 -8.82 -8.22 11.55
C GLN A 30 -8.01 -9.49 11.33
N CYS A 31 -6.72 -9.36 11.12
CA CYS A 31 -5.84 -10.51 10.94
C CYS A 31 -5.49 -11.12 12.28
N THR A 32 -5.63 -12.44 12.38
CA THR A 32 -5.31 -13.25 13.57
C THR A 32 -4.56 -14.50 13.12
N PRO A 33 -3.80 -15.17 14.01
CA PRO A 33 -3.03 -16.37 13.66
C PRO A 33 -3.88 -17.53 13.13
N ASP A 34 -5.14 -17.62 13.57
CA ASP A 34 -6.11 -18.65 13.19
C ASP A 34 -6.90 -18.32 11.93
N LEU A 35 -6.78 -17.07 11.39
CA LEU A 35 -7.44 -16.67 10.16
C LEU A 35 -7.01 -17.57 8.98
N MET A 36 -7.98 -18.19 8.32
CA MET A 36 -7.73 -19.07 7.18
C MET A 36 -7.88 -18.33 5.84
N PRO A 37 -7.22 -18.79 4.76
CA PRO A 37 -7.42 -18.26 3.42
C PRO A 37 -8.89 -18.26 2.98
N SER A 38 -9.67 -19.29 3.34
CA SER A 38 -11.11 -19.39 3.05
C SER A 38 -11.93 -18.27 3.69
N ASP A 39 -11.52 -17.76 4.85
CA ASP A 39 -12.22 -16.68 5.54
C ASP A 39 -12.09 -15.35 4.80
N LEU A 40 -10.99 -15.18 4.05
CA LEU A 40 -10.75 -14.01 3.20
C LEU A 40 -11.37 -14.15 1.81
N VAL A 41 -11.08 -15.27 1.17
CA VAL A 41 -11.41 -15.51 -0.24
C VAL A 41 -12.85 -15.94 -0.38
N GLY A 42 -13.33 -16.80 0.53
CA GLY A 42 -14.61 -17.45 0.48
C GLY A 42 -14.48 -18.97 0.30
N THR A 43 -15.59 -19.65 0.36
CA THR A 43 -15.65 -21.11 0.32
C THR A 43 -16.90 -21.61 -0.40
N GLN A 44 -16.95 -22.89 -0.74
CA GLN A 44 -18.15 -23.58 -1.16
C GLN A 44 -18.79 -24.25 0.05
N VAL A 45 -20.10 -24.02 0.22
CA VAL A 45 -20.91 -24.63 1.26
C VAL A 45 -21.96 -25.52 0.60
N PHE A 46 -22.10 -26.74 1.09
CA PHE A 46 -23.15 -27.64 0.61
C PHE A 46 -24.49 -27.24 1.23
N ASP A 47 -25.44 -26.89 0.39
CA ASP A 47 -26.81 -26.60 0.80
C ASP A 47 -27.62 -27.91 0.79
N PHE A 48 -28.00 -28.38 1.96
CA PHE A 48 -28.77 -29.61 2.11
C PHE A 48 -30.19 -29.50 1.55
N ALA A 49 -30.78 -28.31 1.51
CA ALA A 49 -32.14 -28.12 0.99
C ALA A 49 -32.17 -28.22 -0.53
N SER A 50 -31.23 -27.61 -1.22
CA SER A 50 -31.10 -27.65 -2.68
C SER A 50 -30.24 -28.80 -3.18
N GLN A 51 -29.53 -29.51 -2.31
CA GLN A 51 -28.53 -30.56 -2.63
C GLN A 51 -27.44 -30.05 -3.60
N LYS A 52 -27.03 -28.80 -3.49
CA LYS A 52 -26.04 -28.16 -4.35
C LYS A 52 -24.96 -27.45 -3.52
N PHE A 53 -23.80 -27.32 -4.12
CA PHE A 53 -22.78 -26.43 -3.57
C PHE A 53 -23.11 -24.98 -3.95
N THR A 54 -23.14 -24.09 -2.94
CA THR A 54 -23.27 -22.65 -3.10
C THR A 54 -21.95 -21.98 -2.75
N THR A 55 -21.55 -21.00 -3.57
CA THR A 55 -20.32 -20.24 -3.31
C THR A 55 -20.62 -19.08 -2.38
N GLN A 56 -19.99 -19.09 -1.20
CA GLN A 56 -19.99 -17.96 -0.30
C GLN A 56 -18.72 -17.13 -0.55
N ILE A 57 -18.93 -15.90 -0.99
CA ILE A 57 -17.85 -14.96 -1.33
C ILE A 57 -17.31 -14.34 -0.05
N GLY A 58 -15.97 -14.34 0.11
CA GLY A 58 -15.30 -13.76 1.27
C GLY A 58 -15.14 -12.23 1.19
N PRO A 59 -14.71 -11.61 2.30
CA PRO A 59 -14.61 -10.15 2.43
C PRO A 59 -13.63 -9.49 1.46
N ILE A 60 -12.71 -10.22 0.85
CA ILE A 60 -11.78 -9.67 -0.14
C ILE A 60 -12.50 -9.16 -1.41
N HIS A 61 -13.73 -9.59 -1.65
CA HIS A 61 -14.55 -9.17 -2.80
C HIS A 61 -15.23 -7.81 -2.56
N ALA A 62 -14.46 -6.82 -2.12
CA ALA A 62 -14.88 -5.42 -1.98
C ALA A 62 -13.93 -4.49 -2.74
N ASN A 63 -14.37 -3.27 -3.06
CA ASN A 63 -13.51 -2.27 -3.72
C ASN A 63 -12.34 -1.86 -2.83
N PHE A 64 -12.59 -1.71 -1.53
CA PHE A 64 -11.61 -1.34 -0.53
C PHE A 64 -11.60 -2.38 0.57
N VAL A 65 -10.45 -2.97 0.81
CA VAL A 65 -10.25 -3.98 1.85
C VAL A 65 -9.16 -3.48 2.80
N LEU A 66 -9.53 -3.30 4.06
CA LEU A 66 -8.58 -3.05 5.13
C LEU A 66 -8.21 -4.38 5.81
N LEU A 67 -6.95 -4.71 5.78
CA LEU A 67 -6.37 -5.83 6.51
C LEU A 67 -5.64 -5.28 7.72
N ASP A 68 -6.26 -5.39 8.85
CA ASP A 68 -5.71 -4.83 10.08
C ASP A 68 -4.74 -5.84 10.70
N GLU A 69 -3.50 -5.39 10.97
CA GLU A 69 -2.41 -6.19 11.52
C GLU A 69 -2.07 -7.44 10.69
N ILE A 70 -1.77 -7.24 9.40
CA ILE A 70 -1.48 -8.33 8.45
C ILE A 70 -0.36 -9.26 8.94
N ASN A 71 0.62 -8.72 9.68
CA ASN A 71 1.71 -9.47 10.27
C ASN A 71 1.27 -10.44 11.37
N ARG A 72 0.02 -10.41 11.85
CA ARG A 72 -0.54 -11.42 12.77
C ARG A 72 -1.13 -12.63 12.05
N SER A 73 -1.42 -12.53 10.76
CA SER A 73 -1.94 -13.68 10.00
C SER A 73 -0.82 -14.64 9.59
N ASN A 74 -1.15 -15.93 9.52
CA ASN A 74 -0.20 -16.95 9.09
C ASN A 74 0.22 -16.78 7.61
N ALA A 75 1.35 -17.36 7.23
CA ALA A 75 1.94 -17.22 5.90
C ALA A 75 1.03 -17.70 4.75
N LYS A 76 0.14 -18.68 4.99
CA LYS A 76 -0.80 -19.17 3.97
C LYS A 76 -1.85 -18.11 3.66
N THR A 77 -2.39 -17.48 4.67
CA THR A 77 -3.38 -16.41 4.55
C THR A 77 -2.79 -15.16 3.89
N GLN A 78 -1.57 -14.75 4.31
CA GLN A 78 -0.82 -13.69 3.64
C GLN A 78 -0.63 -13.99 2.14
N SER A 79 -0.21 -15.22 1.79
CA SER A 79 0.02 -15.62 0.41
C SER A 79 -1.24 -15.58 -0.43
N ALA A 80 -2.37 -16.09 0.07
CA ALA A 80 -3.65 -16.09 -0.64
C ALA A 80 -4.14 -14.68 -0.96
N MET A 81 -3.98 -13.76 -0.02
CA MET A 81 -4.33 -12.36 -0.22
C MET A 81 -3.45 -11.68 -1.26
N LEU A 82 -2.14 -11.88 -1.17
CA LEU A 82 -1.19 -11.29 -2.11
C LEU A 82 -1.31 -11.87 -3.53
N GLU A 83 -1.76 -13.12 -3.65
CA GLU A 83 -2.14 -13.72 -4.92
C GLU A 83 -3.37 -13.02 -5.50
N ALA A 84 -4.43 -12.85 -4.71
CA ALA A 84 -5.64 -12.13 -5.11
C ALA A 84 -5.33 -10.69 -5.56
N MET A 85 -4.43 -9.98 -4.85
CA MET A 85 -3.96 -8.64 -5.24
C MET A 85 -3.26 -8.64 -6.60
N ALA A 86 -2.44 -9.65 -6.86
CA ALA A 86 -1.64 -9.72 -8.09
C ALA A 86 -2.50 -10.09 -9.31
N GLU A 87 -3.43 -11.04 -9.12
CA GLU A 87 -4.26 -11.56 -10.20
C GLU A 87 -5.56 -10.78 -10.44
N GLY A 88 -5.99 -9.97 -9.47
CA GLY A 88 -7.29 -9.29 -9.50
C GLY A 88 -8.48 -10.26 -9.54
N ALA A 89 -8.28 -11.46 -9.04
CA ALA A 89 -9.27 -12.54 -8.99
C ALA A 89 -8.92 -13.54 -7.86
N THR A 90 -9.91 -14.31 -7.45
CA THR A 90 -9.74 -15.45 -6.53
C THR A 90 -10.29 -16.73 -7.17
N THR A 91 -9.89 -17.88 -6.65
CA THR A 91 -10.41 -19.19 -7.08
C THR A 91 -11.13 -19.86 -5.93
N ILE A 92 -12.43 -20.11 -6.07
CA ILE A 92 -13.27 -20.76 -5.07
C ILE A 92 -13.93 -21.98 -5.71
N GLY A 93 -13.70 -23.18 -5.16
CA GLY A 93 -14.25 -24.43 -5.69
C GLY A 93 -13.92 -24.68 -7.17
N GLY A 94 -12.73 -24.27 -7.61
CA GLY A 94 -12.29 -24.39 -8.99
C GLY A 94 -12.81 -23.29 -9.93
N GLN A 95 -13.65 -22.37 -9.45
CA GLN A 95 -14.16 -21.25 -10.25
C GLN A 95 -13.35 -19.99 -9.98
N ARG A 96 -12.87 -19.34 -11.05
CA ARG A 96 -12.20 -18.05 -10.98
C ARG A 96 -13.23 -16.94 -10.90
N ILE A 97 -13.17 -16.15 -9.83
CA ILE A 97 -14.08 -15.04 -9.55
C ILE A 97 -13.26 -13.75 -9.57
N ALA A 98 -13.62 -12.81 -10.44
CA ALA A 98 -12.92 -11.53 -10.55
C ALA A 98 -13.22 -10.66 -9.33
N LEU A 99 -12.21 -9.93 -8.86
CA LEU A 99 -12.39 -8.89 -7.85
C LEU A 99 -13.03 -7.64 -8.43
N PRO A 100 -13.79 -6.87 -7.64
CA PRO A 100 -14.40 -5.64 -8.11
C PRO A 100 -13.34 -4.61 -8.55
N LYS A 101 -13.71 -3.71 -9.45
CA LYS A 101 -12.81 -2.62 -9.91
C LYS A 101 -13.43 -1.27 -9.57
N PRO A 102 -12.65 -0.34 -9.01
CA PRO A 102 -11.27 -0.48 -8.57
C PRO A 102 -11.15 -1.44 -7.39
N PHE A 103 -10.01 -2.10 -7.26
CA PHE A 103 -9.68 -2.94 -6.12
C PHE A 103 -8.45 -2.35 -5.43
N MET A 104 -8.56 -2.10 -4.14
CA MET A 104 -7.49 -1.54 -3.33
C MET A 104 -7.41 -2.24 -1.98
N VAL A 105 -6.24 -2.74 -1.66
CA VAL A 105 -5.92 -3.27 -0.33
C VAL A 105 -5.11 -2.26 0.45
N ILE A 106 -5.56 -1.98 1.67
CA ILE A 106 -4.85 -1.25 2.69
C ILE A 106 -4.51 -2.26 3.78
N ALA A 107 -3.24 -2.58 3.93
CA ALA A 107 -2.77 -3.48 4.99
C ALA A 107 -2.05 -2.67 6.05
N THR A 108 -2.25 -3.00 7.33
CA THR A 108 -1.54 -2.35 8.43
C THR A 108 -0.58 -3.32 9.10
N GLU A 109 0.57 -2.81 9.53
CA GLU A 109 1.54 -3.49 10.37
C GLU A 109 1.73 -2.69 11.66
N ASN A 110 1.86 -3.38 12.78
CA ASN A 110 2.27 -2.78 14.03
C ASN A 110 3.73 -3.17 14.31
N PRO A 111 4.68 -2.21 14.27
CA PRO A 111 6.09 -2.51 14.44
C PRO A 111 6.50 -2.83 15.90
N ILE A 112 5.63 -2.54 16.86
CA ILE A 112 5.92 -2.71 18.30
C ILE A 112 5.56 -4.10 18.79
N GLU A 113 4.59 -4.75 18.16
CA GLU A 113 4.16 -6.08 18.54
C GLU A 113 5.03 -7.13 17.84
N GLU A 114 5.93 -7.76 18.60
CA GLU A 114 6.78 -8.85 18.12
C GLU A 114 6.19 -10.22 18.43
N GLU A 115 5.44 -10.35 19.54
CA GLU A 115 4.90 -11.63 19.98
C GLU A 115 3.70 -12.07 19.13
N GLY A 116 3.77 -13.28 18.59
CA GLY A 116 2.70 -13.84 17.75
C GLY A 116 2.61 -13.24 16.35
N THR A 117 3.68 -12.60 15.86
CA THR A 117 3.71 -12.00 14.52
C THR A 117 4.51 -12.85 13.52
N PHE A 118 4.08 -12.81 12.27
CA PHE A 118 4.74 -13.41 11.11
C PHE A 118 5.14 -12.30 10.15
N ASN A 119 6.40 -11.90 10.18
CA ASN A 119 6.89 -10.87 9.28
C ASN A 119 6.58 -11.22 7.82
N LEU A 120 6.12 -10.22 7.07
CA LEU A 120 5.92 -10.38 5.64
C LEU A 120 7.27 -10.66 4.96
N PRO A 121 7.42 -11.75 4.20
CA PRO A 121 8.61 -11.96 3.39
C PRO A 121 8.84 -10.81 2.40
N GLU A 122 10.10 -10.50 2.13
CA GLU A 122 10.54 -9.42 1.25
C GLU A 122 9.85 -9.44 -0.13
N ALA A 123 9.74 -10.62 -0.73
CA ALA A 123 9.06 -10.82 -2.01
C ALA A 123 7.54 -10.51 -1.95
N GLN A 124 6.96 -10.59 -0.77
CA GLN A 124 5.57 -10.26 -0.52
C GLN A 124 5.39 -8.76 -0.30
N MET A 125 6.26 -8.13 0.48
CA MET A 125 6.26 -6.67 0.66
C MET A 125 6.42 -5.93 -0.66
N ASP A 126 7.26 -6.42 -1.58
CA ASP A 126 7.47 -5.83 -2.91
C ASP A 126 6.20 -5.76 -3.78
N ARG A 127 5.14 -6.51 -3.43
CA ARG A 127 3.83 -6.45 -4.13
C ARG A 127 3.00 -5.22 -3.76
N PHE A 128 3.23 -4.63 -2.61
CA PHE A 128 2.60 -3.35 -2.25
C PHE A 128 3.22 -2.21 -3.07
N MET A 129 2.38 -1.34 -3.61
CA MET A 129 2.85 -0.20 -4.41
C MET A 129 3.62 0.80 -3.57
N MET A 130 3.15 1.05 -2.35
CA MET A 130 3.68 2.03 -1.41
C MET A 130 3.65 1.49 0.01
N LYS A 131 4.62 1.91 0.84
CA LYS A 131 4.60 1.77 2.30
C LYS A 131 4.62 3.15 2.94
N ALA A 132 3.56 3.51 3.63
CA ALA A 132 3.46 4.72 4.45
C ALA A 132 3.84 4.41 5.89
N VAL A 133 4.62 5.26 6.51
CA VAL A 133 4.92 5.21 7.95
C VAL A 133 4.12 6.30 8.64
N MET A 134 3.34 5.93 9.64
CA MET A 134 2.55 6.85 10.44
C MET A 134 3.11 6.90 11.86
N THR A 135 3.53 8.07 12.27
CA THR A 135 4.02 8.36 13.63
C THR A 135 2.95 9.06 14.46
N TYR A 136 3.17 9.18 15.74
CA TYR A 136 2.29 9.98 16.60
C TYR A 136 2.22 11.44 16.09
N PRO A 137 1.03 12.07 16.19
CA PRO A 137 0.90 13.49 15.87
C PRO A 137 1.76 14.33 16.82
N SER A 138 2.09 15.53 16.38
CA SER A 138 2.72 16.51 17.27
C SER A 138 1.75 16.94 18.38
N PRO A 139 2.24 17.43 19.54
CA PRO A 139 1.37 17.92 20.61
C PRO A 139 0.34 18.97 20.17
N ASP A 140 0.70 19.82 19.20
CA ASP A 140 -0.22 20.83 18.65
C ASP A 140 -1.31 20.21 17.75
N GLU A 141 -0.99 19.16 17.03
CA GLU A 141 -1.97 18.41 16.24
C GLU A 141 -2.91 17.60 17.13
N GLU A 142 -2.38 17.00 18.20
CA GLU A 142 -3.16 16.29 19.19
C GLU A 142 -4.13 17.22 19.93
N ALA A 143 -3.66 18.41 20.32
CA ALA A 143 -4.51 19.46 20.91
C ALA A 143 -5.61 19.92 19.94
N ARG A 144 -5.28 20.09 18.66
CA ARG A 144 -6.28 20.41 17.61
C ARG A 144 -7.32 19.29 17.44
N MET A 145 -6.88 18.05 17.44
CA MET A 145 -7.77 16.88 17.38
C MET A 145 -8.72 16.87 18.58
N LEU A 146 -8.21 17.07 19.80
CA LEU A 146 -9.01 17.13 21.01
C LEU A 146 -10.03 18.27 20.97
N ALA A 147 -9.61 19.44 20.50
CA ALA A 147 -10.52 20.60 20.36
C ALA A 147 -11.63 20.33 19.33
N MET A 148 -11.34 19.61 18.24
CA MET A 148 -12.36 19.21 17.26
C MET A 148 -13.38 18.22 17.87
N LEU A 149 -12.89 17.23 18.62
CA LEU A 149 -13.75 16.26 19.31
C LEU A 149 -14.65 16.93 20.33
N THR A 150 -14.09 17.85 21.14
CA THR A 150 -14.84 18.56 22.18
C THR A 150 -15.92 19.50 21.59
N ARG A 151 -15.64 20.16 20.47
CA ARG A 151 -16.57 21.11 19.83
C ARG A 151 -17.71 20.42 19.06
N ARG A 152 -17.48 19.25 18.48
CA ARG A 152 -18.43 18.55 17.61
C ARG A 152 -19.17 17.39 18.28
N GLY A 153 -18.79 17.00 19.49
CA GLY A 153 -19.25 15.76 20.12
C GLY A 153 -18.48 14.55 19.55
N SER A 154 -18.31 13.51 20.35
CA SER A 154 -17.52 12.31 20.02
C SER A 154 -18.03 11.54 18.78
N ASP A 155 -19.30 11.75 18.38
CA ASP A 155 -19.98 10.99 17.34
C ASP A 155 -19.74 11.54 15.91
N MET A 156 -18.95 12.62 15.77
CA MET A 156 -18.85 13.41 14.54
C MET A 156 -17.55 13.20 13.75
N ILE A 157 -16.75 12.18 14.05
CA ILE A 157 -15.54 11.88 13.27
C ILE A 157 -15.65 10.49 12.66
N GLY A 158 -15.96 10.46 11.36
CA GLY A 158 -16.06 9.20 10.64
C GLY A 158 -16.69 9.37 9.25
N PRO A 159 -16.93 8.27 8.55
CA PRO A 159 -17.48 8.26 7.19
C PRO A 159 -18.84 8.98 7.08
N ASP A 160 -19.63 8.97 8.16
CA ASP A 160 -20.96 9.58 8.21
C ASP A 160 -20.92 11.13 8.24
N THR A 161 -19.74 11.69 8.49
CA THR A 161 -19.56 13.17 8.50
C THR A 161 -19.15 13.74 7.14
N ILE A 162 -19.02 12.92 6.13
CA ILE A 162 -18.67 13.37 4.78
C ILE A 162 -19.85 14.12 4.18
N THR A 163 -19.72 15.44 4.15
CA THR A 163 -20.65 16.33 3.46
C THR A 163 -20.04 16.73 2.13
N GLY A 164 -20.68 16.41 1.03
CA GLY A 164 -20.21 16.76 -0.32
C GLY A 164 -20.52 15.69 -1.35
N GLU A 165 -20.25 16.03 -2.61
CA GLU A 165 -20.40 15.08 -3.70
C GLU A 165 -19.38 13.94 -3.56
N ARG A 166 -19.86 12.71 -3.71
CA ARG A 166 -19.03 11.52 -3.75
C ARG A 166 -18.71 11.21 -5.20
N ILE A 167 -17.47 10.87 -5.46
CA ILE A 167 -17.09 10.35 -6.79
C ILE A 167 -17.58 8.90 -6.91
N SER A 168 -17.97 8.52 -8.11
CA SER A 168 -18.38 7.15 -8.38
C SER A 168 -17.17 6.22 -8.59
N VAL A 169 -17.39 4.92 -8.43
CA VAL A 169 -16.41 3.89 -8.79
C VAL A 169 -15.97 4.01 -10.26
N SER A 170 -16.91 4.39 -11.14
CA SER A 170 -16.63 4.63 -12.57
C SER A 170 -15.72 5.83 -12.80
N ASP A 171 -15.87 6.90 -12.01
CA ASP A 171 -15.01 8.08 -12.10
C ASP A 171 -13.57 7.75 -11.69
N VAL A 172 -13.39 6.92 -10.66
CA VAL A 172 -12.06 6.43 -10.28
C VAL A 172 -11.43 5.59 -11.41
N ASP A 173 -12.20 4.74 -12.08
CA ASP A 173 -11.67 3.98 -13.22
C ASP A 173 -11.31 4.88 -14.41
N PHE A 174 -12.11 5.91 -14.66
CA PHE A 174 -11.81 6.96 -15.63
C PHE A 174 -10.50 7.69 -15.28
N LEU A 175 -10.36 8.16 -14.03
CA LEU A 175 -9.15 8.85 -13.56
C LEU A 175 -7.90 7.95 -13.64
N ARG A 176 -8.03 6.65 -13.31
CA ARG A 176 -6.94 5.68 -13.48
C ARG A 176 -6.50 5.52 -14.93
N LYS A 177 -7.45 5.54 -15.88
CA LYS A 177 -7.16 5.50 -17.31
C LYS A 177 -6.53 6.81 -17.77
N ALA A 178 -7.01 7.95 -17.28
CA ALA A 178 -6.44 9.26 -17.56
C ALA A 178 -4.98 9.36 -17.06
N ALA A 179 -4.73 8.95 -15.82
CA ALA A 179 -3.38 8.94 -15.26
C ALA A 179 -2.39 8.14 -16.13
N ARG A 180 -2.81 6.99 -16.67
CA ARG A 180 -1.96 6.18 -17.57
C ARG A 180 -1.62 6.84 -18.90
N ARG A 181 -2.36 7.88 -19.29
CA ARG A 181 -2.13 8.66 -20.53
C ARG A 181 -1.21 9.85 -20.31
N VAL A 182 -0.94 10.21 -19.05
CA VAL A 182 0.03 11.26 -18.72
C VAL A 182 1.37 10.89 -19.33
N HIS A 183 1.95 11.82 -20.09
CA HIS A 183 3.18 11.59 -20.82
C HIS A 183 4.38 11.39 -19.88
N VAL A 184 5.19 10.39 -20.17
CA VAL A 184 6.46 10.11 -19.48
C VAL A 184 7.56 10.11 -20.53
N SER A 185 8.43 11.11 -20.50
CA SER A 185 9.55 11.20 -21.45
C SER A 185 10.57 10.08 -21.20
N ASP A 186 11.37 9.76 -22.22
CA ASP A 186 12.46 8.80 -22.11
C ASP A 186 13.46 9.18 -21.00
N ALA A 187 13.70 10.48 -20.82
CA ALA A 187 14.56 11.00 -19.76
C ALA A 187 14.00 10.67 -18.35
N ILE A 188 12.70 10.87 -18.14
CA ILE A 188 12.03 10.51 -16.88
C ILE A 188 12.00 8.99 -16.68
N MET A 189 11.75 8.21 -17.72
CA MET A 189 11.81 6.73 -17.62
C MET A 189 13.20 6.26 -17.22
N ARG A 190 14.25 6.82 -17.82
CA ARG A 190 15.65 6.52 -17.45
C ARG A 190 15.96 6.96 -16.02
N TYR A 191 15.45 8.10 -15.58
CA TYR A 191 15.61 8.60 -14.22
C TYR A 191 14.98 7.64 -13.20
N ALA A 192 13.77 7.16 -13.44
CA ALA A 192 13.10 6.16 -12.58
C ALA A 192 13.89 4.82 -12.52
N VAL A 193 14.44 4.39 -13.65
CA VAL A 193 15.33 3.20 -13.72
C VAL A 193 16.59 3.45 -12.94
N ASP A 194 17.22 4.63 -13.08
CA ASP A 194 18.49 4.94 -12.41
C ASP A 194 18.34 5.01 -10.90
N ILE A 195 17.26 5.63 -10.39
CA ILE A 195 16.91 5.60 -8.95
C ILE A 195 16.87 4.14 -8.45
N THR A 196 16.13 3.28 -9.15
CA THR A 196 15.98 1.88 -8.74
C THR A 196 17.27 1.10 -8.89
N ALA A 197 18.03 1.30 -9.97
CA ALA A 197 19.32 0.64 -10.22
C ALA A 197 20.37 1.07 -9.20
N THR A 198 20.39 2.35 -8.81
CA THR A 198 21.31 2.87 -7.78
C THR A 198 21.11 2.15 -6.45
N SER A 199 19.89 1.78 -6.08
CA SER A 199 19.66 1.00 -4.85
C SER A 199 20.33 -0.39 -4.88
N ARG A 200 20.63 -0.91 -6.07
CA ARG A 200 21.33 -2.19 -6.31
C ARG A 200 22.83 -2.02 -6.59
N GLY A 201 23.35 -0.81 -6.48
CA GLY A 201 24.73 -0.50 -6.85
C GLY A 201 25.03 -0.49 -8.36
N ALA A 202 23.98 -0.49 -9.20
CA ALA A 202 24.08 -0.55 -10.67
C ALA A 202 23.61 0.75 -11.36
N GLY A 203 23.45 1.83 -10.62
CA GLY A 203 23.08 3.14 -11.16
C GLY A 203 24.18 3.87 -11.89
N SER A 204 23.85 4.98 -12.54
CA SER A 204 24.78 5.81 -13.32
C SER A 204 25.87 6.45 -12.44
N ARG A 205 25.57 6.69 -11.17
CA ARG A 205 26.52 7.19 -10.17
C ARG A 205 26.57 6.24 -8.97
N PRO A 206 27.72 5.58 -8.70
CA PRO A 206 27.84 4.67 -7.58
C PRO A 206 27.85 5.44 -6.25
N ILE A 207 27.09 4.96 -5.27
CA ILE A 207 27.17 5.43 -3.89
C ILE A 207 28.28 4.65 -3.19
N LYS A 208 29.30 5.38 -2.70
CA LYS A 208 30.42 4.76 -1.98
C LYS A 208 29.92 4.08 -0.71
N GLY A 209 30.30 2.81 -0.52
CA GLY A 209 29.93 2.04 0.66
C GLY A 209 28.47 1.52 0.67
N LEU A 210 27.71 1.64 -0.43
CA LEU A 210 26.32 1.14 -0.48
C LEU A 210 26.25 -0.37 -0.21
N SER A 211 27.19 -1.15 -0.71
CA SER A 211 27.23 -2.62 -0.55
C SER A 211 27.43 -3.08 0.89
N SER A 212 27.99 -2.25 1.77
CA SER A 212 28.05 -2.54 3.21
C SER A 212 26.76 -2.18 3.95
N LEU A 213 25.91 -1.38 3.36
CA LEU A 213 24.63 -0.92 3.97
C LEU A 213 23.43 -1.67 3.42
N VAL A 214 23.42 -2.02 2.14
CA VAL A 214 22.27 -2.62 1.45
C VAL A 214 22.58 -4.05 1.06
N ARG A 215 21.81 -4.99 1.61
CA ARG A 215 21.85 -6.42 1.26
C ARG A 215 21.10 -6.70 -0.04
N LEU A 216 19.92 -6.07 -0.20
CA LEU A 216 19.08 -6.22 -1.37
C LEU A 216 18.45 -4.87 -1.73
N GLY A 217 18.68 -4.43 -2.97
CA GLY A 217 18.04 -3.22 -3.50
C GLY A 217 16.68 -3.49 -4.16
N ALA A 218 16.01 -2.41 -4.52
CA ALA A 218 14.64 -2.44 -5.04
C ALA A 218 14.52 -3.17 -6.39
N SER A 219 13.44 -3.93 -6.56
CA SER A 219 13.12 -4.66 -7.78
C SER A 219 12.61 -3.74 -8.91
N PRO A 220 12.48 -4.22 -10.18
CA PRO A 220 11.85 -3.44 -11.26
C PRO A 220 10.40 -3.03 -10.99
N ARG A 221 9.73 -3.64 -10.02
CA ARG A 221 8.41 -3.19 -9.55
C ARG A 221 8.46 -1.79 -8.95
N ALA A 222 9.56 -1.42 -8.32
CA ALA A 222 9.77 -0.06 -7.82
C ALA A 222 9.77 0.96 -8.96
N THR A 223 10.50 0.69 -10.06
CA THR A 223 10.51 1.55 -11.24
C THR A 223 9.09 1.76 -11.80
N THR A 224 8.33 0.67 -11.91
CA THR A 224 6.93 0.73 -12.37
C THR A 224 6.06 1.52 -11.38
N ALA A 225 6.25 1.34 -10.08
CA ALA A 225 5.51 2.06 -9.03
C ALA A 225 5.82 3.56 -9.06
N LEU A 226 7.10 3.95 -9.10
CA LEU A 226 7.52 5.36 -9.22
C LEU A 226 6.88 6.03 -10.44
N THR A 227 6.94 5.38 -11.60
CA THR A 227 6.37 5.93 -12.83
C THR A 227 4.85 6.11 -12.72
N ARG A 228 4.12 5.11 -12.22
CA ARG A 228 2.66 5.17 -12.08
C ARG A 228 2.22 6.20 -11.06
N ILE A 229 2.92 6.32 -9.95
CA ILE A 229 2.64 7.33 -8.93
C ILE A 229 2.96 8.72 -9.47
N GLY A 230 4.09 8.88 -10.18
CA GLY A 230 4.44 10.13 -10.86
C GLY A 230 3.37 10.57 -11.86
N GLN A 231 2.83 9.65 -12.67
CA GLN A 231 1.71 9.94 -13.58
C GLN A 231 0.45 10.39 -12.83
N ALA A 232 0.10 9.72 -11.73
CA ALA A 232 -1.05 10.09 -10.92
C ALA A 232 -0.84 11.47 -10.24
N LYS A 233 0.37 11.73 -9.73
CA LYS A 233 0.73 13.02 -9.12
C LYS A 233 0.66 14.16 -10.14
N ALA A 234 1.19 13.97 -11.34
CA ALA A 234 1.13 14.95 -12.41
C ALA A 234 -0.33 15.28 -12.79
N LEU A 235 -1.17 14.25 -12.97
CA LEU A 235 -2.61 14.44 -13.25
C LEU A 235 -3.30 15.23 -12.13
N LEU A 236 -3.08 14.89 -10.88
CA LEU A 236 -3.64 15.60 -9.73
C LEU A 236 -3.14 17.04 -9.60
N SER A 237 -1.99 17.33 -10.19
CA SER A 237 -1.42 18.68 -10.28
C SER A 237 -1.86 19.43 -11.57
N GLY A 238 -2.81 18.87 -12.34
CA GLY A 238 -3.32 19.47 -13.57
C GLY A 238 -2.35 19.43 -14.76
N ARG A 239 -1.36 18.51 -14.74
CA ARG A 239 -0.37 18.37 -15.81
C ARG A 239 -0.60 17.08 -16.61
N ASP A 240 -0.30 17.10 -17.89
CA ASP A 240 -0.34 15.96 -18.80
C ASP A 240 1.04 15.32 -19.04
N TYR A 241 2.06 15.75 -18.30
CA TYR A 241 3.42 15.20 -18.31
C TYR A 241 3.99 15.08 -16.89
N VAL A 242 4.89 14.12 -16.71
CA VAL A 242 5.60 13.83 -15.46
C VAL A 242 6.91 14.64 -15.41
N VAL A 243 7.20 15.19 -14.23
CA VAL A 243 8.48 15.84 -13.90
C VAL A 243 9.25 15.04 -12.84
N PRO A 244 10.58 15.23 -12.70
CA PRO A 244 11.39 14.50 -11.72
C PRO A 244 10.87 14.61 -10.28
N GLU A 245 10.32 15.76 -9.91
CA GLU A 245 9.77 16.05 -8.59
C GLU A 245 8.56 15.14 -8.25
N ASP A 246 7.81 14.71 -9.27
CA ASP A 246 6.68 13.78 -9.06
C ASP A 246 7.16 12.40 -8.59
N LEU A 247 8.33 11.96 -9.06
CA LEU A 247 8.95 10.71 -8.64
C LEU A 247 9.60 10.85 -7.27
N LYS A 248 10.33 11.97 -7.05
CA LYS A 248 11.00 12.26 -5.77
C LYS A 248 10.01 12.33 -4.61
N ALA A 249 8.86 12.95 -4.85
CA ALA A 249 7.83 13.16 -3.82
C ALA A 249 7.34 11.87 -3.14
N PHE A 250 7.50 10.72 -3.80
CA PHE A 250 7.07 9.41 -3.30
C PHE A 250 8.20 8.37 -3.27
N ALA A 251 9.44 8.81 -3.38
CA ALA A 251 10.58 7.90 -3.40
C ALA A 251 10.67 7.06 -2.12
N HIS A 252 10.45 7.66 -0.96
CA HIS A 252 10.45 6.98 0.34
C HIS A 252 9.35 5.91 0.40
N GLU A 253 8.10 6.28 0.09
CA GLU A 253 6.97 5.37 0.16
C GLU A 253 7.12 4.19 -0.80
N VAL A 254 7.77 4.40 -1.94
CA VAL A 254 7.98 3.35 -2.94
C VAL A 254 9.19 2.48 -2.62
N LEU A 255 10.26 3.03 -2.06
CA LEU A 255 11.55 2.33 -1.95
C LEU A 255 11.80 1.73 -0.56
N ARG A 256 11.30 2.35 0.53
CA ARG A 256 11.67 1.98 1.91
C ARG A 256 11.43 0.51 2.24
N HIS A 257 10.37 -0.10 1.73
CA HIS A 257 10.03 -1.51 1.96
C HIS A 257 10.65 -2.46 0.92
N ARG A 258 11.47 -1.94 0.02
CA ARG A 258 12.15 -2.69 -1.04
C ARG A 258 13.67 -2.69 -0.89
N ILE A 259 14.19 -1.87 0.02
CA ILE A 259 15.61 -1.78 0.32
C ILE A 259 15.85 -2.51 1.64
N MET A 260 16.55 -3.65 1.56
CA MET A 260 16.90 -4.45 2.72
C MET A 260 18.32 -4.10 3.17
N LEU A 261 18.45 -3.72 4.42
CA LEU A 261 19.71 -3.37 5.01
C LEU A 261 20.52 -4.62 5.41
N THR A 262 21.82 -4.48 5.55
CA THR A 262 22.68 -5.49 6.16
C THR A 262 22.47 -5.52 7.67
N PHE A 263 22.90 -6.60 8.33
CA PHE A 263 22.81 -6.70 9.79
C PHE A 263 23.68 -5.65 10.47
N GLU A 264 24.85 -5.35 9.90
CA GLU A 264 25.75 -4.31 10.40
C GLU A 264 25.09 -2.93 10.32
N ALA A 265 24.47 -2.60 9.19
CA ALA A 265 23.78 -1.33 9.02
C ALA A 265 22.62 -1.18 10.02
N LEU A 266 21.85 -2.26 10.26
CA LEU A 266 20.79 -2.26 11.26
C LEU A 266 21.32 -2.08 12.68
N ALA A 267 22.45 -2.75 13.01
CA ALA A 267 23.10 -2.62 14.31
C ALA A 267 23.65 -1.19 14.55
N ASP A 268 24.08 -0.53 13.47
CA ASP A 268 24.53 0.87 13.50
C ASP A 268 23.36 1.90 13.50
N GLY A 269 22.12 1.41 13.55
CA GLY A 269 20.90 2.26 13.59
C GLY A 269 20.57 2.94 12.25
N VAL A 270 21.10 2.43 11.13
CA VAL A 270 20.76 2.94 9.80
C VAL A 270 19.31 2.53 9.47
N VAL A 271 18.56 3.45 8.89
CA VAL A 271 17.19 3.20 8.40
C VAL A 271 17.13 3.30 6.88
N SER A 272 16.19 2.56 6.28
CA SER A 272 16.03 2.52 4.81
C SER A 272 15.82 3.91 4.20
N ASP A 273 15.14 4.82 4.92
CA ASP A 273 14.87 6.18 4.44
C ASP A 273 16.17 6.99 4.23
N GLN A 274 17.18 6.81 5.06
CA GLN A 274 18.51 7.46 4.86
C GLN A 274 19.20 6.97 3.58
N ILE A 275 18.95 5.71 3.19
CA ILE A 275 19.47 5.18 1.93
C ILE A 275 18.70 5.78 0.75
N VAL A 276 17.38 5.94 0.88
CA VAL A 276 16.56 6.59 -0.14
C VAL A 276 16.99 8.03 -0.35
N ASP A 277 17.25 8.79 0.73
CA ASP A 277 17.77 10.16 0.64
C ASP A 277 19.07 10.21 -0.17
N LYS A 278 20.04 9.36 0.18
CA LYS A 278 21.32 9.27 -0.56
C LYS A 278 21.12 8.92 -2.03
N ILE A 279 20.18 8.04 -2.36
CA ILE A 279 19.87 7.67 -3.75
C ILE A 279 19.32 8.87 -4.51
N VAL A 280 18.30 9.54 -3.95
CA VAL A 280 17.64 10.69 -4.59
C VAL A 280 18.58 11.87 -4.78
N GLU A 281 19.52 12.09 -3.85
CA GLU A 281 20.55 13.14 -3.95
C GLU A 281 21.64 12.79 -4.98
N THR A 282 21.98 11.51 -5.12
CA THR A 282 23.09 11.06 -5.98
C THR A 282 22.68 10.97 -7.45
N VAL A 283 21.46 10.51 -7.73
CA VAL A 283 20.97 10.31 -9.09
C VAL A 283 20.73 11.66 -9.76
N PRO A 284 21.41 11.93 -10.90
CA PRO A 284 21.27 13.21 -11.58
C PRO A 284 19.86 13.39 -12.13
N VAL A 285 19.31 14.57 -11.91
CA VAL A 285 18.02 14.98 -12.47
C VAL A 285 18.20 15.23 -13.97
N PRO A 286 17.33 14.69 -14.84
CA PRO A 286 17.44 14.87 -16.29
C PRO A 286 17.09 16.30 -16.75
#